data_4e25f195c36accce16bb24c48905a562
#
_entry.id   4e25f195c36accce16bb24c48905a562
#
_cell.length_a   1.000
_cell.length_b   1.000
_cell.length_c   1.000
_cell.angle_alpha   90.00
_cell.angle_beta   90.00
_cell.angle_gamma   90.00
#
_symmetry.space_group_name_H-M   'P 1'
#
loop_
_entity.id
_entity.type
_entity.pdbx_description
1 polymer ?
#
loop_
_entity_poly.entity_id
_entity_poly.type
_entity_poly.pdbx_seq_one_letter_code
_entity_poly.pdbx_strand_id
1 'polypeptide(L)' 'MAGFLDYGLLWYDADPKAPLTSKVERAVARYEARFGKRPNACYVHRSNLDQEMEWQGVRVVGAPNVLPHHFWVGVVKSR' A
#
# COMPACT_ATOMS: atom_id res chain seq x y z
N MET A 1 -6.70 -12.65 -11.73
CA MET A 1 -5.45 -12.30 -11.15
C MET A 1 -5.55 -12.15 -9.65
N ALA A 2 -5.12 -13.13 -9.00
CA ALA A 2 -5.25 -13.14 -7.54
C ALA A 2 -4.44 -11.99 -6.96
N GLY A 3 -4.98 -11.40 -5.92
CA GLY A 3 -4.27 -10.41 -5.17
C GLY A 3 -4.33 -9.00 -5.70
N PHE A 4 -4.98 -8.78 -6.82
CA PHE A 4 -5.11 -7.43 -7.30
C PHE A 4 -6.34 -6.76 -6.75
N LEU A 5 -6.22 -5.45 -6.59
CA LEU A 5 -7.32 -4.63 -6.14
C LEU A 5 -8.24 -4.36 -7.30
N ASP A 6 -9.55 -4.45 -7.05
CA ASP A 6 -10.53 -4.04 -8.05
C ASP A 6 -10.41 -2.56 -8.31
N TYR A 7 -10.17 -1.80 -7.27
CA TYR A 7 -9.86 -0.39 -7.36
C TYR A 7 -9.07 -0.04 -6.11
N GLY A 8 -8.36 1.06 -6.19
CA GLY A 8 -7.52 1.47 -5.08
C GLY A 8 -7.00 2.85 -5.30
N LEU A 9 -6.17 3.30 -4.40
CA LEU A 9 -5.53 4.60 -4.47
C LEU A 9 -4.06 4.40 -4.74
N LEU A 10 -3.58 5.05 -5.80
CA LEU A 10 -2.15 5.03 -6.10
C LEU A 10 -1.53 6.28 -5.48
N TRP A 11 -0.60 6.07 -4.58
CA TRP A 11 0.03 7.15 -3.82
C TRP A 11 1.52 7.16 -4.10
N TYR A 12 2.07 8.32 -4.38
CA TYR A 12 3.49 8.48 -4.66
C TYR A 12 4.16 9.19 -3.48
N ASP A 13 5.25 8.63 -2.98
CA ASP A 13 5.99 9.22 -1.87
C ASP A 13 7.44 8.79 -1.96
N ALA A 14 8.28 9.68 -2.43
CA ALA A 14 9.71 9.40 -2.60
C ALA A 14 10.58 10.08 -1.55
N ASP A 15 9.99 10.49 -0.43
CA ASP A 15 10.73 11.17 0.63
C ASP A 15 11.78 10.22 1.21
N PRO A 16 13.08 10.51 1.02
CA PRO A 16 14.11 9.60 1.50
C PRO A 16 14.26 9.60 3.03
N LYS A 17 13.69 10.59 3.69
CA LYS A 17 13.80 10.71 5.14
C LYS A 17 12.68 9.99 5.88
N ALA A 18 11.59 9.69 5.19
CA ALA A 18 10.45 9.05 5.84
C ALA A 18 10.62 7.54 5.78
N PRO A 19 10.42 6.83 6.91
CA PRO A 19 10.45 5.38 6.88
C PRO A 19 9.24 4.83 6.15
N LEU A 20 9.34 3.57 5.77
CA LEU A 20 8.27 2.92 5.02
C LEU A 20 6.94 2.99 5.74
N THR A 21 6.94 2.77 7.05
CA THR A 21 5.70 2.78 7.81
C THR A 21 5.01 4.12 7.77
N SER A 22 5.78 5.22 7.78
CA SER A 22 5.18 6.55 7.67
C SER A 22 4.53 6.75 6.32
N LYS A 23 5.15 6.22 5.26
CA LYS A 23 4.60 6.33 3.93
C LYS A 23 3.33 5.50 3.79
N VAL A 24 3.32 4.31 4.37
CA VAL A 24 2.12 3.48 4.38
C VAL A 24 1.00 4.19 5.14
N GLU A 25 1.34 4.80 6.25
CA GLU A 25 0.35 5.53 7.05
C GLU A 25 -0.29 6.65 6.24
N ARG A 26 0.51 7.41 5.51
CA ARG A 26 -0.01 8.49 4.68
C ARG A 26 -0.92 7.98 3.59
N ALA A 27 -0.51 6.88 2.94
CA ALA A 27 -1.30 6.29 1.88
C ALA A 27 -2.63 5.78 2.41
N VAL A 28 -2.61 5.14 3.58
CA VAL A 28 -3.83 4.64 4.21
C VAL A 28 -4.77 5.79 4.56
N ALA A 29 -4.21 6.87 5.10
CA ALA A 29 -5.02 8.03 5.48
C ALA A 29 -5.72 8.64 4.27
N ARG A 30 -5.01 8.71 3.14
CA ARG A 30 -5.62 9.24 1.91
C ARG A 30 -6.71 8.32 1.41
N TYR A 31 -6.49 7.01 1.51
CA TYR A 31 -7.52 6.06 1.09
C TYR A 31 -8.77 6.21 1.95
N GLU A 32 -8.60 6.30 3.25
CA GLU A 32 -9.74 6.45 4.16
C GLU A 32 -10.49 7.75 3.89
N ALA A 33 -9.75 8.83 3.62
CA ALA A 33 -10.38 10.10 3.33
C ALA A 33 -11.20 10.05 2.04
N ARG A 34 -10.71 9.29 1.05
CA ARG A 34 -11.40 9.24 -0.23
C ARG A 34 -12.55 8.25 -0.26
N PHE A 35 -12.37 7.08 0.34
CA PHE A 35 -13.34 6.00 0.21
C PHE A 35 -14.18 5.78 1.44
N GLY A 36 -13.84 6.41 2.55
CA GLY A 36 -14.65 6.32 3.76
C GLY A 36 -14.54 4.98 4.49
N LYS A 37 -13.54 4.19 4.17
CA LYS A 37 -13.33 2.92 4.86
C LYS A 37 -11.85 2.58 4.85
N ARG A 38 -11.48 1.66 5.73
CA ARG A 38 -10.08 1.30 5.90
C ARG A 38 -9.65 0.28 4.86
N PRO A 39 -8.48 0.46 4.25
CA PRO A 39 -7.93 -0.55 3.35
C PRO A 39 -7.36 -1.71 4.16
N ASN A 40 -7.12 -2.83 3.50
CA ASN A 40 -6.46 -3.96 4.14
C ASN A 40 -5.19 -4.39 3.43
N ALA A 41 -4.82 -3.72 2.35
CA ALA A 41 -3.63 -4.09 1.60
C ALA A 41 -2.94 -2.87 1.04
N CYS A 42 -1.61 -2.95 0.97
CA CYS A 42 -0.78 -1.92 0.37
C CYS A 42 0.31 -2.62 -0.43
N TYR A 43 0.29 -2.44 -1.75
CA TYR A 43 1.29 -3.01 -2.62
C TYR A 43 2.35 -1.97 -2.91
N VAL A 44 3.62 -2.37 -2.76
CA VAL A 44 4.76 -1.49 -2.97
C VAL A 44 5.73 -2.15 -3.93
N HIS A 45 6.65 -1.34 -4.48
CA HIS A 45 7.70 -1.90 -5.31
C HIS A 45 8.60 -2.79 -4.46
N ARG A 46 9.06 -3.88 -5.04
CA ARG A 46 9.87 -4.84 -4.31
C ARG A 46 11.11 -4.24 -3.67
N SER A 47 11.74 -3.28 -4.35
CA SER A 47 12.96 -2.69 -3.83
C SER A 47 12.71 -1.80 -2.62
N ASN A 48 11.46 -1.47 -2.36
CA ASN A 48 11.11 -0.64 -1.20
C ASN A 48 10.71 -1.47 0.01
N LEU A 49 10.76 -2.79 -0.09
CA LEU A 49 10.29 -3.66 0.97
C LEU A 49 11.19 -4.88 1.07
N ASP A 50 11.81 -5.09 2.22
CA ASP A 50 12.67 -6.25 2.41
C ASP A 50 11.87 -7.53 2.53
N GLN A 51 10.76 -7.46 3.24
CA GLN A 51 9.91 -8.62 3.40
C GLN A 51 8.51 -8.15 3.75
N GLU A 52 7.54 -9.01 3.51
CA GLU A 52 6.16 -8.68 3.81
C GLU A 52 6.02 -8.31 5.27
N MET A 53 5.13 -7.36 5.51
CA MET A 53 4.85 -6.93 6.86
C MET A 53 3.39 -6.55 6.99
N GLU A 54 2.97 -6.35 8.21
CA GLU A 54 1.62 -5.88 8.48
C GLU A 54 1.73 -4.62 9.32
N TRP A 55 0.96 -3.60 8.92
CA TRP A 55 0.92 -2.35 9.66
C TRP A 55 -0.52 -2.05 10.02
N GLN A 56 -0.84 -2.22 11.31
CA GLN A 56 -2.17 -1.89 11.85
C GLN A 56 -3.31 -2.48 10.99
N GLY A 57 -3.18 -3.77 10.67
CA GLY A 57 -4.20 -4.47 9.92
C GLY A 57 -4.08 -4.33 8.41
N VAL A 58 -3.12 -3.56 7.93
CA VAL A 58 -2.88 -3.40 6.51
C VAL A 58 -1.69 -4.24 6.11
N ARG A 59 -1.90 -5.15 5.18
CA ARG A 59 -0.84 -6.01 4.71
C ARG A 59 0.00 -5.30 3.68
N VAL A 60 1.30 -5.21 3.91
CA VAL A 60 2.22 -4.52 3.00
C VAL A 60 3.01 -5.57 2.25
N VAL A 61 2.87 -5.59 0.93
CA VAL A 61 3.41 -6.66 0.10
C VAL A 61 4.13 -6.06 -1.10
N GLY A 62 5.28 -6.63 -1.44
CA GLY A 62 6.00 -6.23 -2.64
C GLY A 62 5.34 -6.80 -3.88
N ALA A 63 5.23 -5.99 -4.92
CA ALA A 63 4.62 -6.41 -6.17
C ALA A 63 5.45 -5.94 -7.35
N PRO A 64 5.60 -6.78 -8.38
CA PRO A 64 6.47 -6.44 -9.50
C PRO A 64 5.91 -5.36 -10.42
N ASN A 65 4.61 -5.14 -10.36
CA ASN A 65 3.98 -4.19 -11.26
C ASN A 65 3.71 -2.83 -10.61
N VAL A 66 4.28 -2.60 -9.44
CA VAL A 66 4.18 -1.30 -8.79
C VAL A 66 5.51 -0.58 -8.99
N LEU A 67 5.45 0.66 -9.47
CA LEU A 67 6.66 1.44 -9.73
C LEU A 67 7.33 1.85 -8.41
N PRO A 68 8.63 2.15 -8.46
CA PRO A 68 9.33 2.58 -7.25
C PRO A 68 8.67 3.79 -6.61
N HIS A 69 8.64 3.81 -5.30
CA HIS A 69 8.09 4.91 -4.49
C HIS A 69 6.57 5.07 -4.63
N HIS A 70 5.91 4.14 -5.31
CA HIS A 70 4.46 4.16 -5.40
C HIS A 70 3.86 3.15 -4.43
N PHE A 71 2.66 3.47 -3.97
CA PHE A 71 1.94 2.66 -2.99
C PHE A 71 0.52 2.48 -3.52
N TRP A 72 0.16 1.25 -3.80
CA TRP A 72 -1.18 0.93 -4.27
C TRP A 72 -1.97 0.39 -3.10
N VAL A 73 -2.91 1.18 -2.61
CA VAL A 73 -3.64 0.91 -1.36
C VAL A 73 -5.08 0.60 -1.68
N GLY A 74 -5.62 -0.41 -1.04
CA GLY A 74 -7.02 -0.73 -1.24
C GLY A 74 -7.47 -1.94 -0.45
N VAL A 75 -8.58 -2.50 -0.87
CA VAL A 75 -9.17 -3.65 -0.23
C VAL A 75 -9.04 -4.85 -1.14
N VAL A 76 -8.43 -5.89 -0.62
CA VAL A 76 -8.33 -7.17 -1.31
C VAL A 76 -9.31 -8.12 -0.64
N LYS A 77 -10.16 -8.73 -1.44
CA LYS A 77 -11.14 -9.66 -0.89
C LYS A 77 -10.48 -10.98 -0.59
N SER A 78 -10.75 -11.48 0.60
CA SER A 78 -10.32 -12.83 0.98
C SER A 78 -11.28 -13.85 0.43
N ARG A 79 -10.75 -15.07 0.31
CA ARG A 79 -11.56 -16.17 -0.17
C ARG A 79 -12.19 -16.95 0.90
#